data_e952ed4c231717e938e18009892cd478
#
_entry.id   e952ed4c231717e938e18009892cd478
#
_cell.length_a   1.000
_cell.length_b   1.000
_cell.length_c   1.000
_cell.angle_alpha   90.00
_cell.angle_beta   90.00
_cell.angle_gamma   90.00
#
_symmetry.space_group_name_H-M   'P 1'
#
loop_
_entity.id
_entity.type
_entity.pdbx_description
1 polymer ?
#
loop_
_entity_poly.entity_id
_entity_poly.type
_entity_poly.pdbx_seq_one_letter_code
_entity_poly.pdbx_strand_id
1 'polypeptide(L)'
;MTAKGHHRRQKLIRSAASLLNSGGPSAVTMRAAARMADLSPSSTVYYFDDHEELLAEAAKLNIRAWAHIAGTIADEAENHRLKTGVDDVIEYLIRAMITRPAPLLGHYLELISAGDNETISNAYHAGRGRLNNAISRILAVANLPYPAELVIAVIDGGIVTALSEGRDPHATVEVLLRQLISLPTHKAPMSQAPPTTD
;
A
#
# COMPACT_ATOMS: atom_id res chain seq x y z
N MET A 1 -2.32 -4.80 30.93
CA MET A 1 -2.36 -6.07 30.18
C MET A 1 -1.04 -6.81 30.40
N THR A 2 -1.06 -8.13 30.64
CA THR A 2 0.17 -8.95 30.84
C THR A 2 0.91 -9.19 29.51
N ALA A 3 2.20 -9.57 29.56
CA ALA A 3 2.96 -9.91 28.35
C ALA A 3 2.28 -11.04 27.52
N LYS A 4 1.69 -12.04 28.17
CA LYS A 4 0.91 -13.10 27.53
C LYS A 4 -0.36 -12.57 26.88
N GLY A 5 -1.03 -11.60 27.50
CA GLY A 5 -2.22 -10.94 26.93
C GLY A 5 -1.87 -10.12 25.70
N HIS A 6 -0.76 -9.35 25.74
CA HIS A 6 -0.28 -8.60 24.59
C HIS A 6 0.06 -9.52 23.41
N HIS A 7 0.74 -10.63 23.64
CA HIS A 7 1.05 -11.61 22.60
C HIS A 7 -0.20 -12.18 21.91
N ARG A 8 -1.25 -12.52 22.70
CA ARG A 8 -2.52 -13.02 22.15
C ARG A 8 -3.25 -11.97 21.32
N ARG A 9 -3.31 -10.71 21.79
CA ARG A 9 -3.89 -9.60 21.04
C ARG A 9 -3.16 -9.42 19.70
N GLN A 10 -1.84 -9.43 19.68
CA GLN A 10 -1.04 -9.34 18.46
C GLN A 10 -1.25 -10.52 17.51
N LYS A 11 -1.47 -11.74 18.05
CA LYS A 11 -1.80 -12.91 17.23
C LYS A 11 -3.14 -12.75 16.52
N LEU A 12 -4.15 -12.21 17.20
CA LEU A 12 -5.46 -11.88 16.61
C LEU A 12 -5.36 -10.82 15.52
N ILE A 13 -4.62 -9.73 15.76
CA ILE A 13 -4.40 -8.67 14.77
C ILE A 13 -3.74 -9.23 13.50
N ARG A 14 -2.66 -10.03 13.64
CA ARG A 14 -2.00 -10.65 12.48
C ARG A 14 -2.92 -11.60 11.71
N SER A 15 -3.74 -12.38 12.42
CA SER A 15 -4.72 -13.25 11.78
C SER A 15 -5.79 -12.47 11.03
N ALA A 16 -6.30 -11.39 11.61
CA ALA A 16 -7.27 -10.49 10.97
C ALA A 16 -6.64 -9.79 9.74
N ALA A 17 -5.40 -9.33 9.84
CA ALA A 17 -4.67 -8.72 8.73
C ALA A 17 -4.45 -9.72 7.58
N SER A 18 -4.15 -10.98 7.88
CA SER A 18 -4.05 -12.04 6.87
C SER A 18 -5.39 -12.33 6.19
N LEU A 19 -6.49 -12.37 6.94
CA LEU A 19 -7.85 -12.52 6.39
C LEU A 19 -8.21 -11.33 5.49
N LEU A 20 -7.91 -10.12 5.93
CA LEU A 20 -8.14 -8.89 5.17
C LEU A 20 -7.40 -8.92 3.83
N ASN A 21 -6.12 -9.27 3.84
CA ASN A 21 -5.30 -9.42 2.63
C ASN A 21 -5.76 -10.54 1.68
N SER A 22 -6.40 -11.59 2.18
CA SER A 22 -6.80 -12.73 1.34
C SER A 22 -8.21 -12.63 0.78
N GLY A 23 -9.13 -11.95 1.47
CA GLY A 23 -10.55 -11.95 1.11
C GLY A 23 -11.25 -10.61 1.34
N GLY A 24 -10.51 -9.54 1.63
CA GLY A 24 -11.08 -8.22 1.91
C GLY A 24 -11.80 -8.14 3.26
N PRO A 25 -12.49 -7.04 3.54
CA PRO A 25 -13.12 -6.77 4.85
C PRO A 25 -14.14 -7.82 5.27
N SER A 26 -14.89 -8.37 4.31
CA SER A 26 -15.93 -9.39 4.57
C SER A 26 -15.36 -10.72 5.09
N ALA A 27 -14.09 -11.02 4.83
CA ALA A 27 -13.41 -12.19 5.35
C ALA A 27 -13.00 -12.03 6.84
N VAL A 28 -12.90 -10.80 7.32
CA VAL A 28 -12.54 -10.49 8.71
C VAL A 28 -13.77 -10.60 9.59
N THR A 29 -13.81 -11.60 10.43
CA THR A 29 -14.79 -11.71 11.51
C THR A 29 -14.08 -12.07 12.82
N MET A 30 -14.66 -11.68 13.97
CA MET A 30 -14.11 -12.03 15.29
C MET A 30 -13.85 -13.55 15.41
N ARG A 31 -14.78 -14.35 14.88
CA ARG A 31 -14.67 -15.83 14.88
C ARG A 31 -13.61 -16.35 13.94
N ALA A 32 -13.50 -15.80 12.73
CA ALA A 32 -12.48 -16.18 11.75
C ALA A 32 -11.07 -15.84 12.25
N ALA A 33 -10.88 -14.64 12.81
CA ALA A 33 -9.62 -14.22 13.41
C ALA A 33 -9.20 -15.11 14.59
N ALA A 34 -10.13 -15.45 15.49
CA ALA A 34 -9.86 -16.38 16.60
C ALA A 34 -9.44 -17.78 16.09
N ARG A 35 -10.19 -18.32 15.14
CA ARG A 35 -9.88 -19.63 14.54
C ARG A 35 -8.50 -19.64 13.88
N MET A 36 -8.17 -18.65 13.08
CA MET A 36 -6.86 -18.53 12.44
C MET A 36 -5.73 -18.32 13.45
N ALA A 37 -6.02 -17.64 14.57
CA ALA A 37 -5.09 -17.42 15.65
C ALA A 37 -4.93 -18.65 16.57
N ASP A 38 -5.68 -19.72 16.36
CA ASP A 38 -5.77 -20.87 17.27
C ASP A 38 -6.09 -20.43 18.72
N LEU A 39 -7.10 -19.58 18.83
CA LEU A 39 -7.64 -19.05 20.09
C LEU A 39 -9.15 -19.28 20.15
N SER A 40 -9.70 -19.28 21.40
CA SER A 40 -11.15 -19.37 21.57
C SER A 40 -11.84 -18.10 21.06
N PRO A 41 -13.08 -18.20 20.54
CA PRO A 41 -13.86 -17.01 20.14
C PRO A 41 -14.02 -15.98 21.27
N SER A 42 -14.10 -16.42 22.53
CA SER A 42 -14.15 -15.53 23.70
C SER A 42 -12.87 -14.69 23.88
N SER A 43 -11.76 -15.11 23.30
CA SER A 43 -10.51 -14.32 23.34
C SER A 43 -10.62 -13.03 22.57
N THR A 44 -11.34 -13.00 21.42
CA THR A 44 -11.52 -11.77 20.64
C THR A 44 -12.32 -10.73 21.41
N VAL A 45 -13.44 -11.13 22.00
CA VAL A 45 -14.31 -10.26 22.81
C VAL A 45 -13.58 -9.70 24.05
N TYR A 46 -12.57 -10.42 24.55
CA TYR A 46 -11.74 -9.93 25.65
C TYR A 46 -10.73 -8.85 25.24
N TYR A 47 -10.24 -8.87 23.98
CA TYR A 47 -9.17 -8.00 23.51
C TYR A 47 -9.62 -6.86 22.61
N PHE A 48 -10.84 -6.93 22.05
CA PHE A 48 -11.39 -5.94 21.14
C PHE A 48 -12.84 -5.66 21.55
N ASP A 49 -13.19 -4.39 21.62
CA ASP A 49 -14.53 -3.94 22.01
C ASP A 49 -15.58 -4.37 20.97
N ASP A 50 -15.20 -4.31 19.69
CA ASP A 50 -16.04 -4.71 18.57
C ASP A 50 -15.23 -5.20 17.34
N HIS A 51 -15.96 -5.49 16.27
CA HIS A 51 -15.40 -5.90 14.99
C HIS A 51 -14.59 -4.77 14.34
N GLU A 52 -15.04 -3.52 14.47
CA GLU A 52 -14.43 -2.37 13.83
C GLU A 52 -13.05 -2.07 14.43
N GLU A 53 -12.86 -2.23 15.73
CA GLU A 53 -11.55 -2.10 16.37
C GLU A 53 -10.56 -3.14 15.81
N LEU A 54 -10.99 -4.40 15.70
CA LEU A 54 -10.14 -5.47 15.13
C LEU A 54 -9.80 -5.19 13.66
N LEU A 55 -10.78 -4.74 12.88
CA LEU A 55 -10.60 -4.38 11.47
C LEU A 55 -9.65 -3.20 11.31
N ALA A 56 -9.80 -2.15 12.13
CA ALA A 56 -8.89 -1.00 12.16
C ALA A 56 -7.44 -1.40 12.42
N GLU A 57 -7.22 -2.25 13.42
CA GLU A 57 -5.87 -2.71 13.76
C GLU A 57 -5.27 -3.60 12.67
N ALA A 58 -6.09 -4.41 11.99
CA ALA A 58 -5.68 -5.21 10.85
C ALA A 58 -5.26 -4.34 9.65
N ALA A 59 -6.09 -3.36 9.27
CA ALA A 59 -5.80 -2.43 8.19
C ALA A 59 -4.54 -1.57 8.49
N LYS A 60 -4.39 -1.08 9.72
CA LYS A 60 -3.17 -0.38 10.16
C LYS A 60 -1.92 -1.25 10.06
N LEU A 61 -2.04 -2.55 10.36
CA LEU A 61 -0.91 -3.47 10.22
C LEU A 61 -0.53 -3.66 8.75
N ASN A 62 -1.51 -3.86 7.87
CA ASN A 62 -1.29 -4.07 6.43
C ASN A 62 -0.62 -2.86 5.78
N ILE A 63 -1.16 -1.65 5.96
CA ILE A 63 -0.57 -0.44 5.35
C ILE A 63 0.83 -0.13 5.90
N ARG A 64 1.08 -0.40 7.19
CA ARG A 64 2.42 -0.24 7.78
C ARG A 64 3.42 -1.25 7.20
N ALA A 65 3.01 -2.51 7.05
CA ALA A 65 3.86 -3.55 6.47
C ALA A 65 4.22 -3.20 5.03
N TRP A 66 3.25 -2.74 4.25
CA TRP A 66 3.47 -2.33 2.88
C TRP A 66 4.40 -1.12 2.77
N ALA A 67 4.11 -0.05 3.52
CA ALA A 67 4.98 1.13 3.56
C ALA A 67 6.41 0.79 4.02
N HIS A 68 6.58 -0.19 4.91
CA HIS A 68 7.90 -0.67 5.32
C HIS A 68 8.64 -1.36 4.17
N ILE A 69 7.97 -2.25 3.43
CA ILE A 69 8.55 -2.92 2.25
C ILE A 69 8.96 -1.87 1.20
N ALA A 70 8.07 -0.93 0.88
CA ALA A 70 8.37 0.14 -0.06
C ALA A 70 9.58 0.99 0.40
N GLY A 71 9.66 1.29 1.71
CA GLY A 71 10.80 1.98 2.30
C GLY A 71 12.11 1.21 2.13
N THR A 72 12.12 -0.09 2.38
CA THR A 72 13.31 -0.94 2.18
C THR A 72 13.76 -0.96 0.71
N ILE A 73 12.81 -1.02 -0.22
CA ILE A 73 13.11 -0.95 -1.65
C ILE A 73 13.67 0.43 -2.04
N ALA A 74 13.16 1.51 -1.44
CA ALA A 74 13.71 2.84 -1.66
C ALA A 74 15.17 2.96 -1.13
N ASP A 75 15.45 2.41 0.04
CA ASP A 75 16.82 2.35 0.59
C ASP A 75 17.77 1.57 -0.35
N GLU A 76 17.29 0.45 -0.91
CA GLU A 76 18.05 -0.33 -1.89
C GLU A 76 18.33 0.50 -3.17
N ALA A 77 17.32 1.17 -3.72
CA ALA A 77 17.46 2.01 -4.91
C ALA A 77 18.46 3.15 -4.69
N GLU A 78 18.41 3.83 -3.55
CA GLU A 78 19.36 4.90 -3.20
C GLU A 78 20.80 4.39 -3.09
N ASN A 79 21.01 3.20 -2.53
CA ASN A 79 22.33 2.57 -2.43
C ASN A 79 22.92 2.17 -3.79
N HIS A 80 22.08 1.92 -4.79
CA HIS A 80 22.48 1.58 -6.17
C HIS A 80 22.47 2.78 -7.13
N ARG A 81 22.24 3.98 -6.65
CA ARG A 81 21.99 5.21 -7.42
C ARG A 81 22.91 5.44 -8.61
N LEU A 82 24.20 5.17 -8.49
CA LEU A 82 25.19 5.40 -9.55
C LEU A 82 25.04 4.47 -10.77
N LYS A 83 24.24 3.42 -10.64
CA LYS A 83 24.03 2.39 -11.68
C LYS A 83 22.57 2.31 -12.13
N THR A 84 21.69 3.12 -11.56
CA THR A 84 20.25 3.00 -11.72
C THR A 84 19.79 3.80 -12.95
N GLY A 85 19.34 3.10 -13.98
CA GLY A 85 18.65 3.64 -15.14
C GLY A 85 17.12 3.68 -14.95
N VAL A 86 16.40 4.11 -15.99
CA VAL A 86 14.94 4.15 -15.98
C VAL A 86 14.34 2.75 -15.80
N ASP A 87 14.93 1.75 -16.44
CA ASP A 87 14.47 0.36 -16.35
C ASP A 87 14.57 -0.18 -14.91
N ASP A 88 15.68 0.13 -14.23
CA ASP A 88 15.87 -0.27 -12.83
C ASP A 88 14.84 0.43 -11.91
N VAL A 89 14.54 1.72 -12.17
CA VAL A 89 13.53 2.45 -11.40
C VAL A 89 12.15 1.83 -11.57
N ILE A 90 11.77 1.43 -12.79
CA ILE A 90 10.51 0.72 -13.06
C ILE A 90 10.45 -0.57 -12.22
N GLU A 91 11.53 -1.35 -12.21
CA GLU A 91 11.61 -2.59 -11.42
C GLU A 91 11.47 -2.29 -9.91
N TYR A 92 12.15 -1.26 -9.38
CA TYR A 92 12.00 -0.85 -7.99
C TYR A 92 10.56 -0.41 -7.66
N LEU A 93 9.91 0.35 -8.53
CA LEU A 93 8.51 0.78 -8.36
C LEU A 93 7.57 -0.43 -8.31
N ILE A 94 7.74 -1.38 -9.23
CA ILE A 94 6.96 -2.61 -9.27
C ILE A 94 7.19 -3.44 -7.99
N ARG A 95 8.43 -3.63 -7.57
CA ARG A 95 8.76 -4.37 -6.34
C ARG A 95 8.20 -3.71 -5.09
N ALA A 96 8.17 -2.38 -5.05
CA ALA A 96 7.62 -1.62 -3.92
C ALA A 96 6.09 -1.74 -3.83
N MET A 97 5.41 -1.87 -4.98
CA MET A 97 3.95 -1.85 -5.07
C MET A 97 3.34 -3.24 -5.25
N ILE A 98 4.02 -4.17 -5.91
CA ILE A 98 3.56 -5.54 -6.14
C ILE A 98 4.33 -6.49 -5.23
N THR A 99 3.94 -6.54 -3.95
CA THR A 99 4.57 -7.41 -2.96
C THR A 99 4.17 -8.87 -3.19
N ARG A 100 5.13 -9.74 -3.47
CA ARG A 100 4.90 -11.20 -3.52
C ARG A 100 5.33 -11.83 -2.18
N PRO A 101 4.60 -12.83 -1.65
CA PRO A 101 3.48 -13.59 -2.22
C PRO A 101 2.08 -13.10 -1.81
N ALA A 102 1.89 -11.85 -1.39
CA ALA A 102 0.59 -11.37 -0.96
C ALA A 102 -0.46 -11.45 -2.09
N PRO A 103 -1.68 -11.92 -1.81
CA PRO A 103 -2.74 -11.96 -2.81
C PRO A 103 -3.20 -10.52 -3.14
N LEU A 104 -2.80 -10.02 -4.31
CA LEU A 104 -3.15 -8.67 -4.78
C LEU A 104 -4.66 -8.41 -4.74
N LEU A 105 -5.47 -9.41 -5.12
CA LEU A 105 -6.91 -9.27 -5.14
C LEU A 105 -7.48 -8.82 -3.78
N GLY A 106 -7.07 -9.47 -2.70
CA GLY A 106 -7.55 -9.13 -1.35
C GLY A 106 -7.15 -7.71 -0.94
N HIS A 107 -5.92 -7.31 -1.28
CA HIS A 107 -5.46 -5.94 -1.04
C HIS A 107 -6.30 -4.91 -1.79
N TYR A 108 -6.60 -5.14 -3.09
CA TYR A 108 -7.44 -4.21 -3.86
C TYR A 108 -8.90 -4.23 -3.43
N LEU A 109 -9.43 -5.35 -2.94
CA LEU A 109 -10.74 -5.39 -2.29
C LEU A 109 -10.75 -4.54 -1.01
N GLU A 110 -9.69 -4.60 -0.20
CA GLU A 110 -9.52 -3.74 0.99
C GLU A 110 -9.46 -2.27 0.59
N LEU A 111 -8.62 -1.91 -0.40
CA LEU A 111 -8.43 -0.55 -0.87
C LEU A 111 -9.74 0.08 -1.41
N ILE A 112 -10.48 -0.67 -2.24
CA ILE A 112 -11.74 -0.19 -2.83
C ILE A 112 -12.82 -0.05 -1.74
N SER A 113 -12.90 -1.01 -0.80
CA SER A 113 -13.88 -0.96 0.29
C SER A 113 -13.62 0.18 1.29
N ALA A 114 -12.43 0.77 1.29
CA ALA A 114 -12.15 1.96 2.09
C ALA A 114 -13.07 3.15 1.72
N GLY A 115 -13.60 3.18 0.49
CA GLY A 115 -14.55 4.19 0.07
C GLY A 115 -15.87 4.18 0.88
N ASP A 116 -16.30 3.01 1.31
CA ASP A 116 -17.54 2.80 2.07
C ASP A 116 -17.29 2.41 3.54
N ASN A 117 -16.04 2.37 3.97
CA ASN A 117 -15.66 1.98 5.33
C ASN A 117 -14.67 2.99 5.94
N GLU A 118 -15.18 3.87 6.80
CA GLU A 118 -14.41 4.93 7.45
C GLU A 118 -13.24 4.38 8.27
N THR A 119 -13.40 3.22 8.90
CA THR A 119 -12.38 2.57 9.71
C THR A 119 -11.15 2.23 8.88
N ILE A 120 -11.36 1.62 7.71
CA ILE A 120 -10.29 1.27 6.77
C ILE A 120 -9.70 2.55 6.15
N SER A 121 -10.56 3.48 5.71
CA SER A 121 -10.15 4.78 5.14
C SER A 121 -9.19 5.53 6.05
N ASN A 122 -9.53 5.66 7.34
CA ASN A 122 -8.69 6.32 8.33
C ASN A 122 -7.33 5.62 8.52
N ALA A 123 -7.29 4.28 8.48
CA ALA A 123 -6.04 3.52 8.56
C ALA A 123 -5.13 3.79 7.35
N TYR A 124 -5.71 3.85 6.14
CA TYR A 124 -5.00 4.18 4.91
C TYR A 124 -4.47 5.62 4.90
N HIS A 125 -5.29 6.60 5.27
CA HIS A 125 -4.85 7.99 5.38
C HIS A 125 -3.65 8.16 6.30
N ALA A 126 -3.67 7.50 7.46
CA ALA A 126 -2.57 7.56 8.41
C ALA A 126 -1.26 6.92 7.90
N GLY A 127 -1.36 5.95 6.97
CA GLY A 127 -0.20 5.23 6.41
C GLY A 127 0.33 5.79 5.09
N ARG A 128 -0.51 6.47 4.31
CA ARG A 128 -0.25 6.88 2.93
C ARG A 128 1.02 7.74 2.76
N GLY A 129 1.27 8.67 3.69
CA GLY A 129 2.43 9.55 3.61
C GLY A 129 3.78 8.82 3.58
N ARG A 130 3.89 7.67 4.24
CA ARG A 130 5.12 6.85 4.22
C ARG A 130 5.31 6.16 2.89
N LEU A 131 4.23 5.64 2.30
CA LEU A 131 4.27 5.02 0.98
C LEU A 131 4.64 6.05 -0.09
N ASN A 132 3.98 7.22 -0.10
CA ASN A 132 4.28 8.31 -1.02
C ASN A 132 5.75 8.75 -0.91
N ASN A 133 6.28 8.86 0.32
CA ASN A 133 7.69 9.19 0.53
C ASN A 133 8.63 8.14 -0.08
N ALA A 134 8.37 6.85 0.12
CA ALA A 134 9.18 5.78 -0.46
C ALA A 134 9.18 5.83 -2.00
N ILE A 135 8.02 6.01 -2.62
CA ILE A 135 7.91 6.12 -4.09
C ILE A 135 8.61 7.38 -4.60
N SER A 136 8.47 8.52 -3.92
CA SER A 136 9.21 9.76 -4.28
C SER A 136 10.72 9.56 -4.24
N ARG A 137 11.25 8.84 -3.26
CA ARG A 137 12.67 8.53 -3.14
C ARG A 137 13.16 7.65 -4.31
N ILE A 138 12.39 6.63 -4.67
CA ILE A 138 12.71 5.78 -5.84
C ILE A 138 12.74 6.62 -7.13
N LEU A 139 11.75 7.47 -7.36
CA LEU A 139 11.71 8.36 -8.52
C LEU A 139 12.89 9.34 -8.57
N ALA A 140 13.30 9.85 -7.41
CA ALA A 140 14.42 10.79 -7.30
C ALA A 140 15.78 10.18 -7.69
N VAL A 141 15.93 8.84 -7.62
CA VAL A 141 17.17 8.16 -8.01
C VAL A 141 17.51 8.38 -9.49
N ALA A 142 16.50 8.40 -10.38
CA ALA A 142 16.66 8.68 -11.81
C ALA A 142 16.22 10.10 -12.19
N ASN A 143 16.04 11.01 -11.22
CA ASN A 143 15.57 12.39 -11.45
C ASN A 143 14.25 12.47 -12.23
N LEU A 144 13.32 11.53 -11.98
CA LEU A 144 12.01 11.51 -12.62
C LEU A 144 11.06 12.50 -11.91
N PRO A 145 10.54 13.52 -12.59
CA PRO A 145 9.80 14.63 -11.98
C PRO A 145 8.29 14.33 -11.83
N TYR A 146 7.94 13.08 -11.53
CA TYR A 146 6.55 12.68 -11.36
C TYR A 146 6.15 12.72 -9.89
N PRO A 147 4.94 13.23 -9.54
CA PRO A 147 4.39 13.07 -8.20
C PRO A 147 4.19 11.59 -7.87
N ALA A 148 4.52 11.20 -6.63
CA ALA A 148 4.34 9.82 -6.19
C ALA A 148 2.89 9.36 -6.32
N GLU A 149 1.94 10.25 -6.04
CA GLU A 149 0.49 10.00 -6.15
C GLU A 149 0.09 9.59 -7.58
N LEU A 150 0.64 10.27 -8.59
CA LEU A 150 0.37 9.94 -10.00
C LEU A 150 0.91 8.55 -10.33
N VAL A 151 2.14 8.26 -9.93
CA VAL A 151 2.79 6.97 -10.21
C VAL A 151 2.04 5.83 -9.51
N ILE A 152 1.64 6.03 -8.25
CA ILE A 152 0.84 5.06 -7.50
C ILE A 152 -0.51 4.86 -8.19
N ALA A 153 -1.19 5.92 -8.62
CA ALA A 153 -2.49 5.80 -9.31
C ALA A 153 -2.37 5.03 -10.64
N VAL A 154 -1.28 5.21 -11.40
CA VAL A 154 -1.01 4.45 -12.62
C VAL A 154 -0.79 2.96 -12.30
N ILE A 155 -0.01 2.67 -11.26
CA ILE A 155 0.25 1.29 -10.84
C ILE A 155 -1.04 0.63 -10.35
N ASP A 156 -1.78 1.28 -9.43
CA ASP A 156 -3.03 0.77 -8.89
C ASP A 156 -4.07 0.51 -10.00
N GLY A 157 -4.24 1.47 -10.92
CA GLY A 157 -5.12 1.31 -12.08
C GLY A 157 -4.69 0.18 -13.00
N GLY A 158 -3.40 0.03 -13.24
CA GLY A 158 -2.83 -1.06 -14.03
C GLY A 158 -3.07 -2.43 -13.41
N ILE A 159 -2.91 -2.56 -12.09
CA ILE A 159 -3.15 -3.81 -11.38
C ILE A 159 -4.64 -4.16 -11.38
N VAL A 160 -5.52 -3.20 -11.08
CA VAL A 160 -6.98 -3.43 -11.10
C VAL A 160 -7.43 -3.86 -12.50
N THR A 161 -6.95 -3.20 -13.55
CA THR A 161 -7.26 -3.57 -14.93
C THR A 161 -6.76 -4.98 -15.26
N ALA A 162 -5.50 -5.30 -14.91
CA ALA A 162 -4.94 -6.63 -15.15
C ALA A 162 -5.74 -7.73 -14.44
N LEU A 163 -6.09 -7.52 -13.17
CA LEU A 163 -6.89 -8.47 -12.39
C LEU A 163 -8.29 -8.67 -13.00
N SER A 164 -8.94 -7.59 -13.44
CA SER A 164 -10.30 -7.66 -14.01
C SER A 164 -10.33 -8.36 -15.38
N GLU A 165 -9.23 -8.30 -16.12
CA GLU A 165 -9.13 -8.88 -17.47
C GLU A 165 -8.35 -10.22 -17.50
N GLY A 166 -7.91 -10.73 -16.34
CA GLY A 166 -7.14 -11.97 -16.26
C GLY A 166 -5.73 -11.86 -16.87
N ARG A 167 -5.17 -10.65 -16.92
CA ARG A 167 -3.82 -10.38 -17.41
C ARG A 167 -2.78 -10.44 -16.27
N ASP A 168 -1.52 -10.55 -16.63
CA ASP A 168 -0.41 -10.44 -15.66
C ASP A 168 -0.27 -9.00 -15.14
N PRO A 169 -0.41 -8.75 -13.84
CA PRO A 169 -0.33 -7.40 -13.27
C PRO A 169 1.06 -6.79 -13.42
N HIS A 170 2.12 -7.58 -13.29
CA HIS A 170 3.49 -7.09 -13.39
C HIS A 170 3.77 -6.56 -14.80
N ALA A 171 3.50 -7.37 -15.84
CA ALA A 171 3.70 -6.98 -17.22
C ALA A 171 2.82 -5.79 -17.62
N THR A 172 1.58 -5.72 -17.11
CA THR A 172 0.66 -4.60 -17.39
C THR A 172 1.20 -3.30 -16.80
N VAL A 173 1.63 -3.32 -15.54
CA VAL A 173 2.17 -2.14 -14.85
C VAL A 173 3.49 -1.69 -15.49
N GLU A 174 4.36 -2.62 -15.86
CA GLU A 174 5.61 -2.29 -16.54
C GLU A 174 5.38 -1.48 -17.82
N VAL A 175 4.44 -1.93 -18.67
CA VAL A 175 4.07 -1.23 -19.91
C VAL A 175 3.56 0.18 -19.61
N LEU A 176 2.67 0.33 -18.62
CA LEU A 176 2.10 1.64 -18.25
C LEU A 176 3.15 2.60 -17.69
N LEU A 177 4.07 2.11 -16.86
CA LEU A 177 5.17 2.93 -16.33
C LEU A 177 6.12 3.38 -17.45
N ARG A 178 6.47 2.49 -18.39
CA ARG A 178 7.28 2.86 -19.57
C ARG A 178 6.59 3.94 -20.39
N GLN A 179 5.29 3.83 -20.62
CA GLN A 179 4.50 4.85 -21.32
C GLN A 179 4.49 6.18 -20.55
N LEU A 180 4.20 6.14 -19.26
CA LEU A 180 4.21 7.35 -18.41
C LEU A 180 5.55 8.07 -18.49
N ILE A 181 6.66 7.35 -18.31
CA ILE A 181 8.01 7.93 -18.27
C ILE A 181 8.44 8.46 -19.65
N SER A 182 7.92 7.91 -20.74
CA SER A 182 8.19 8.39 -22.10
C SER A 182 7.42 9.66 -22.47
N LEU A 183 6.42 10.06 -21.71
CA LEU A 183 5.67 11.30 -21.96
C LEU A 183 6.55 12.52 -21.70
N PRO A 184 6.52 13.55 -22.61
CA PRO A 184 7.25 14.79 -22.36
C PRO A 184 6.70 15.48 -21.11
N THR A 185 7.56 15.68 -20.13
CA THR A 185 7.19 16.43 -18.91
C THR A 185 7.07 17.90 -19.27
N HIS A 186 5.85 18.42 -19.38
CA HIS A 186 5.61 19.85 -19.49
C HIS A 186 6.02 20.47 -18.14
N LYS A 187 7.15 21.22 -18.13
CA LYS A 187 7.39 22.17 -17.05
C LYS A 187 6.21 23.14 -17.03
N ALA A 188 5.39 23.09 -15.99
CA ALA A 188 4.38 24.12 -15.79
C ALA A 188 5.09 25.48 -15.84
N PRO A 189 4.57 26.46 -16.62
CA PRO A 189 5.15 27.78 -16.61
C PRO A 189 5.10 28.32 -15.18
N MET A 190 6.26 28.75 -14.66
CA MET A 190 6.32 29.45 -13.38
C MET A 190 5.30 30.56 -13.43
N SER A 191 4.29 30.51 -12.57
CA SER A 191 3.32 31.58 -12.37
C SER A 191 4.11 32.86 -12.12
N GLN A 192 4.13 33.79 -13.10
CA GLN A 192 4.64 35.13 -12.91
C GLN A 192 3.74 35.77 -11.85
N ALA A 193 4.33 36.17 -10.74
CA ALA A 193 3.65 37.01 -9.76
C ALA A 193 3.07 38.25 -10.48
N PRO A 194 1.84 38.69 -10.14
CA PRO A 194 1.28 39.89 -10.73
C PRO A 194 2.19 41.07 -10.40
N PRO A 195 2.37 42.02 -11.36
CA PRO A 195 3.16 43.21 -11.11
C PRO A 195 2.55 44.00 -9.96
N THR A 196 3.37 44.32 -8.97
CA THR A 196 3.04 45.27 -7.92
C THR A 196 2.81 46.62 -8.59
N THR A 197 1.56 47.09 -8.61
CA THR A 197 1.22 48.49 -8.94
C THR A 197 1.51 49.35 -7.73
N ASP A 198 2.49 50.29 -7.91
CA ASP A 198 2.69 51.44 -7.03
C ASP A 198 1.48 52.37 -7.06
#